data_3d1d24a468ea0fa280c192831b59f98f
#
_entry.id   3d1d24a468ea0fa280c192831b59f98f
#
_cell.length_a   1.000
_cell.length_b   1.000
_cell.length_c   1.000
_cell.angle_alpha   90.00
_cell.angle_beta   90.00
_cell.angle_gamma   90.00
#
_symmetry.space_group_name_H-M   'P 1'
#
loop_
_entity.id
_entity.type
_entity.pdbx_description
1 polymer ?
#
loop_
_entity_poly.entity_id
_entity_poly.type
_entity_poly.pdbx_seq_one_letter_code
_entity_poly.pdbx_strand_id
1 'polypeptide(L)'
;RKGEIAKEVYALSRLQEDEAAKAKEKLALHFDLTVPFARYVVENAGYLNFPFSRYQIQKVWRGERPQEGRAREFTQADIDVVGDGELPFRYDVTLALVVVDALSKLPIPEFKLRVNNRKLAEGFYLGLGLTDTAAVLRSIDKLEKIGAERVAEELQAEAGASADAAAAALELAQIRTEDASFVEQVRALAAKYSVEHELLDQGLAELAEVIEEASRRAPGKVLADLSIARGLDYYTGTVYETVLVGHESLGSICSGGRYESLASNGKKTYPGVGLSIGVTRVVAPILSQGFAQAIRKAPSAVFVALTNDEGWSAANDVADALRARGIPCEVSANAAKFGKQ
;
A
#
# COMPACT_ATOMS: atom_id res chain seq x y z
N ARG A 1 -2.02 -12.91 -15.65
CA ARG A 1 -3.03 -12.08 -16.31
C ARG A 1 -2.47 -10.72 -16.70
N LYS A 2 -1.80 -10.70 -17.84
CA LYS A 2 -1.25 -9.48 -18.47
C LYS A 2 -2.35 -8.50 -18.94
N GLY A 3 -3.63 -8.84 -18.80
CA GLY A 3 -4.73 -8.13 -19.45
C GLY A 3 -5.37 -6.97 -18.65
N GLU A 4 -5.53 -7.07 -17.34
CA GLU A 4 -6.25 -6.04 -16.57
C GLU A 4 -5.35 -4.87 -16.22
N ILE A 5 -4.18 -5.13 -15.66
CA ILE A 5 -3.18 -4.08 -15.37
C ILE A 5 -2.75 -3.35 -16.64
N ALA A 6 -2.60 -4.08 -17.75
CA ALA A 6 -2.19 -3.49 -19.02
C ALA A 6 -3.18 -2.43 -19.57
N LYS A 7 -4.46 -2.50 -19.19
CA LYS A 7 -5.47 -1.50 -19.58
C LYS A 7 -5.32 -0.16 -18.85
N GLU A 8 -4.64 -0.18 -17.71
CA GLU A 8 -4.46 0.98 -16.84
C GLU A 8 -3.07 1.62 -16.95
N VAL A 9 -2.14 0.99 -17.68
CA VAL A 9 -0.79 1.51 -17.90
C VAL A 9 -0.80 2.55 -18.99
N TYR A 10 -0.30 3.75 -18.70
CA TYR A 10 -0.09 4.80 -19.69
C TYR A 10 1.16 4.52 -20.50
N ALA A 11 0.98 4.28 -21.80
CA ALA A 11 2.08 4.21 -22.75
C ALA A 11 2.51 5.63 -23.19
N LEU A 12 3.82 5.80 -23.39
CA LEU A 12 4.41 7.05 -23.86
C LEU A 12 4.87 6.91 -25.30
N SER A 13 4.62 7.93 -26.09
CA SER A 13 5.20 8.10 -27.42
C SER A 13 5.67 9.54 -27.58
N ARG A 14 6.67 9.78 -28.42
CA ARG A 14 7.05 11.13 -28.78
C ARG A 14 5.98 11.73 -29.69
N LEU A 15 5.76 13.05 -29.58
CA LEU A 15 4.74 13.76 -30.39
C LEU A 15 5.00 13.64 -31.90
N GLN A 16 6.28 13.58 -32.29
CA GLN A 16 6.76 13.44 -33.65
C GLN A 16 7.53 12.12 -33.80
N GLU A 17 6.83 11.02 -33.72
CA GLU A 17 7.41 9.70 -33.87
C GLU A 17 6.78 8.99 -35.04
N ASP A 18 7.60 8.47 -35.98
CA ASP A 18 7.12 7.67 -37.09
C ASP A 18 6.38 6.43 -36.61
N GLU A 19 5.31 6.04 -37.29
CA GLU A 19 4.49 4.87 -36.93
C GLU A 19 5.31 3.58 -36.82
N ALA A 20 6.38 3.44 -37.64
CA ALA A 20 7.30 2.31 -37.57
C ALA A 20 8.21 2.32 -36.32
N ALA A 21 8.52 3.50 -35.78
CA ALA A 21 9.30 3.66 -34.53
C ALA A 21 8.44 3.38 -33.29
N LYS A 22 7.14 3.70 -33.32
CA LYS A 22 6.18 3.39 -32.26
C LYS A 22 6.05 1.89 -31.96
N ALA A 23 6.45 1.04 -32.89
CA ALA A 23 6.36 -0.41 -32.75
C ALA A 23 7.55 -1.05 -32.01
N LYS A 24 8.69 -0.37 -31.87
CA LYS A 24 9.95 -0.99 -31.40
C LYS A 24 10.25 -0.83 -29.92
N GLU A 25 9.91 0.29 -29.30
CA GLU A 25 10.16 0.50 -27.87
C GLU A 25 8.93 1.16 -27.22
N LYS A 26 8.23 0.41 -26.38
CA LYS A 26 7.12 0.92 -25.60
C LYS A 26 7.64 1.43 -24.27
N LEU A 27 7.75 2.76 -24.12
CA LEU A 27 7.90 3.40 -22.84
C LEU A 27 6.54 3.49 -22.15
N ALA A 28 6.53 3.39 -20.82
CA ALA A 28 5.32 3.52 -20.03
C ALA A 28 5.61 4.32 -18.76
N LEU A 29 4.58 5.00 -18.25
CA LEU A 29 4.63 5.59 -16.91
C LEU A 29 4.58 4.48 -15.86
N HIS A 30 5.23 4.73 -14.72
CA HIS A 30 5.23 3.79 -13.59
C HIS A 30 3.80 3.58 -13.07
N PHE A 31 3.32 2.35 -13.12
CA PHE A 31 2.04 1.96 -12.53
C PHE A 31 2.16 1.76 -11.01
N ASP A 32 3.30 1.24 -10.56
CA ASP A 32 3.74 1.08 -9.18
C ASP A 32 5.26 1.29 -9.07
N LEU A 33 5.81 1.16 -7.87
CA LEU A 33 7.25 1.26 -7.65
C LEU A 33 7.91 -0.10 -7.39
N THR A 34 7.13 -1.15 -7.14
CA THR A 34 7.62 -2.50 -6.80
C THR A 34 8.12 -3.24 -8.02
N VAL A 35 7.41 -3.17 -9.15
CA VAL A 35 7.85 -3.84 -10.41
C VAL A 35 9.15 -3.24 -10.95
N PRO A 36 9.30 -1.90 -11.05
CA PRO A 36 10.59 -1.30 -11.41
C PRO A 36 11.71 -1.64 -10.42
N PHE A 37 11.40 -1.72 -9.12
CA PHE A 37 12.35 -2.11 -8.09
C PHE A 37 12.80 -3.58 -8.26
N ALA A 38 11.88 -4.50 -8.49
CA ALA A 38 12.19 -5.90 -8.75
C ALA A 38 13.15 -6.05 -9.95
N ARG A 39 12.92 -5.30 -11.01
CA ARG A 39 13.84 -5.23 -12.15
C ARG A 39 15.21 -4.70 -11.75
N TYR A 40 15.27 -3.60 -10.98
CA TYR A 40 16.52 -3.03 -10.48
C TYR A 40 17.32 -4.05 -9.66
N VAL A 41 16.65 -4.79 -8.76
CA VAL A 41 17.30 -5.84 -7.95
C VAL A 41 17.92 -6.92 -8.85
N VAL A 42 17.17 -7.42 -9.84
CA VAL A 42 17.65 -8.45 -10.76
C VAL A 42 18.85 -7.97 -11.58
N GLU A 43 18.81 -6.73 -12.08
CA GLU A 43 19.88 -6.15 -12.90
C GLU A 43 21.15 -5.82 -12.10
N ASN A 44 21.02 -5.53 -10.79
CA ASN A 44 22.10 -5.03 -9.94
C ASN A 44 22.48 -5.98 -8.80
N ALA A 45 21.92 -7.19 -8.74
CA ALA A 45 22.09 -8.12 -7.62
C ALA A 45 23.55 -8.38 -7.21
N GLY A 46 24.50 -8.35 -8.16
CA GLY A 46 25.91 -8.53 -7.91
C GLY A 46 26.59 -7.39 -7.12
N TYR A 47 25.92 -6.24 -6.99
CA TYR A 47 26.40 -5.05 -6.28
C TYR A 47 25.62 -4.76 -5.01
N LEU A 48 24.53 -5.52 -4.73
CA LEU A 48 23.67 -5.30 -3.59
C LEU A 48 24.07 -6.19 -2.41
N ASN A 49 23.98 -5.65 -1.20
CA ASN A 49 24.10 -6.43 0.02
C ASN A 49 22.71 -6.88 0.47
N PHE A 50 22.52 -8.18 0.65
CA PHE A 50 21.25 -8.76 1.07
C PHE A 50 21.24 -9.11 2.57
N PRO A 51 20.09 -8.99 3.26
CA PRO A 51 18.81 -8.46 2.76
C PRO A 51 18.92 -6.99 2.39
N PHE A 52 18.46 -6.65 1.19
CA PHE A 52 18.50 -5.28 0.68
C PHE A 52 17.20 -4.55 1.01
N SER A 53 17.30 -3.48 1.77
CA SER A 53 16.17 -2.63 2.16
C SER A 53 16.21 -1.32 1.40
N ARG A 54 15.05 -0.87 0.90
CA ARG A 54 14.93 0.43 0.26
C ARG A 54 13.64 1.14 0.70
N TYR A 55 13.61 2.44 0.59
CA TYR A 55 12.37 3.20 0.48
C TYR A 55 12.43 4.09 -0.76
N GLN A 56 11.26 4.43 -1.30
CA GLN A 56 11.14 5.30 -2.47
C GLN A 56 9.84 6.09 -2.39
N ILE A 57 9.94 7.41 -2.59
CA ILE A 57 8.78 8.30 -2.65
C ILE A 57 8.74 8.88 -4.05
N GLN A 58 7.73 8.52 -4.83
CA GLN A 58 7.65 8.90 -6.24
C GLN A 58 6.19 8.91 -6.72
N LYS A 59 5.96 9.64 -7.81
CA LYS A 59 4.71 9.62 -8.56
C LYS A 59 4.55 8.31 -9.33
N VAL A 60 3.30 7.84 -9.37
CA VAL A 60 2.85 6.73 -10.19
C VAL A 60 1.56 7.12 -10.92
N TRP A 61 1.25 6.39 -11.99
CA TRP A 61 0.13 6.75 -12.87
C TRP A 61 -0.72 5.52 -13.17
N ARG A 62 -2.05 5.65 -12.96
CA ARG A 62 -3.01 4.60 -13.26
C ARG A 62 -4.17 5.14 -14.08
N GLY A 63 -4.57 4.39 -15.12
CA GLY A 63 -5.66 4.73 -16.02
C GLY A 63 -7.05 4.56 -15.41
N GLU A 64 -7.15 4.33 -14.10
CA GLU A 64 -8.41 4.17 -13.37
C GLU A 64 -9.33 5.39 -13.52
N ARG A 65 -10.65 5.15 -13.34
CA ARG A 65 -11.61 6.24 -13.27
C ARG A 65 -11.36 7.06 -12.00
N PRO A 66 -11.13 8.38 -12.12
CA PRO A 66 -10.93 9.25 -10.97
C PRO A 66 -12.16 9.25 -10.06
N GLN A 67 -11.91 9.21 -8.76
CA GLN A 67 -12.92 9.34 -7.71
C GLN A 67 -12.27 9.90 -6.44
N GLU A 68 -13.04 10.19 -5.40
CA GLU A 68 -12.49 10.70 -4.15
C GLU A 68 -11.40 9.74 -3.61
N GLY A 69 -10.25 10.30 -3.25
CA GLY A 69 -9.08 9.54 -2.82
C GLY A 69 -8.34 8.76 -3.92
N ARG A 70 -8.78 8.82 -5.20
CA ARG A 70 -8.13 8.16 -6.34
C ARG A 70 -7.91 9.12 -7.50
N ALA A 71 -6.68 9.59 -7.65
CA ALA A 71 -6.23 10.38 -8.79
C ALA A 71 -5.50 9.47 -9.81
N ARG A 72 -5.44 9.91 -11.06
CA ARG A 72 -4.68 9.21 -12.11
C ARG A 72 -3.17 9.37 -11.94
N GLU A 73 -2.71 10.49 -11.40
CA GLU A 73 -1.36 10.72 -10.94
C GLU A 73 -1.39 10.87 -9.42
N PHE A 74 -0.59 10.10 -8.70
CA PHE A 74 -0.51 10.17 -7.26
C PHE A 74 0.88 9.75 -6.77
N THR A 75 1.22 10.13 -5.55
CA THR A 75 2.50 9.81 -4.93
C THR A 75 2.34 8.60 -4.03
N GLN A 76 3.23 7.64 -4.19
CA GLN A 76 3.43 6.52 -3.28
C GLN A 76 4.71 6.70 -2.48
N ALA A 77 4.71 6.22 -1.24
CA ALA A 77 5.88 6.02 -0.41
C ALA A 77 5.99 4.52 -0.11
N ASP A 78 6.91 3.88 -0.79
CA ASP A 78 7.12 2.45 -0.72
C ASP A 78 8.32 2.10 0.15
N ILE A 79 8.19 1.02 0.91
CA ILE A 79 9.28 0.36 1.61
C ILE A 79 9.29 -1.11 1.23
N ASP A 80 10.46 -1.64 0.87
CA ASP A 80 10.65 -3.05 0.53
C ASP A 80 11.93 -3.58 1.15
N VAL A 81 11.89 -4.87 1.49
CA VAL A 81 13.09 -5.66 1.81
C VAL A 81 13.10 -6.88 0.93
N VAL A 82 14.24 -7.18 0.31
CA VAL A 82 14.44 -8.38 -0.52
C VAL A 82 15.63 -9.18 -0.05
N GLY A 83 15.53 -10.50 -0.13
CA GLY A 83 16.58 -11.45 0.15
C GLY A 83 17.24 -12.02 -1.11
N ASP A 84 18.32 -12.77 -0.97
CA ASP A 84 18.93 -13.57 -2.06
C ASP A 84 18.60 -15.05 -1.82
N GLY A 85 17.70 -15.58 -2.63
CA GLY A 85 17.19 -16.95 -2.52
C GLY A 85 16.16 -17.13 -1.40
N GLU A 86 16.35 -16.51 -0.26
CA GLU A 86 15.41 -16.52 0.87
C GLU A 86 15.32 -15.16 1.54
N LEU A 87 14.20 -14.91 2.22
CA LEU A 87 14.00 -13.75 3.08
C LEU A 87 13.35 -14.19 4.40
N PRO A 88 14.00 -14.02 5.56
CA PRO A 88 13.44 -14.37 6.84
C PRO A 88 12.08 -13.74 7.08
N PHE A 89 11.12 -14.53 7.59
CA PHE A 89 9.73 -14.11 7.78
C PHE A 89 9.57 -12.90 8.73
N ARG A 90 10.50 -12.73 9.69
CA ARG A 90 10.52 -11.57 10.59
C ARG A 90 10.43 -10.19 9.89
N TYR A 91 10.79 -10.10 8.61
CA TYR A 91 10.66 -8.85 7.86
C TYR A 91 9.20 -8.49 7.56
N ASP A 92 8.30 -9.47 7.51
CA ASP A 92 6.85 -9.23 7.40
C ASP A 92 6.37 -8.46 8.63
N VAL A 93 6.74 -8.93 9.83
CA VAL A 93 6.45 -8.23 11.10
C VAL A 93 7.08 -6.84 11.12
N THR A 94 8.37 -6.76 10.73
CA THR A 94 9.13 -5.50 10.79
C THR A 94 8.49 -4.43 9.93
N LEU A 95 8.12 -4.74 8.69
CA LEU A 95 7.53 -3.75 7.78
C LEU A 95 6.14 -3.31 8.22
N ALA A 96 5.32 -4.22 8.77
CA ALA A 96 4.03 -3.85 9.37
C ALA A 96 4.22 -2.78 10.45
N LEU A 97 5.19 -2.98 11.35
CA LEU A 97 5.48 -2.04 12.44
C LEU A 97 6.10 -0.72 11.97
N VAL A 98 6.92 -0.74 10.93
CA VAL A 98 7.45 0.49 10.30
C VAL A 98 6.32 1.34 9.73
N VAL A 99 5.35 0.73 9.05
CA VAL A 99 4.19 1.45 8.51
C VAL A 99 3.31 2.00 9.64
N VAL A 100 3.07 1.21 10.70
CA VAL A 100 2.31 1.69 11.87
C VAL A 100 3.01 2.88 12.52
N ASP A 101 4.34 2.82 12.70
CA ASP A 101 5.11 3.94 13.28
C ASP A 101 5.05 5.18 12.37
N ALA A 102 5.22 5.02 11.06
CA ALA A 102 5.16 6.12 10.10
C ALA A 102 3.78 6.80 10.09
N LEU A 103 2.70 6.03 9.99
CA LEU A 103 1.33 6.56 9.97
C LEU A 103 0.93 7.19 11.30
N SER A 104 1.41 6.66 12.44
CA SER A 104 1.13 7.20 13.77
C SER A 104 1.70 8.60 14.01
N LYS A 105 2.68 9.02 13.19
CA LYS A 105 3.28 10.37 13.26
C LYS A 105 2.56 11.40 12.40
N LEU A 106 1.57 10.98 11.62
CA LEU A 106 0.81 11.87 10.76
C LEU A 106 -0.45 12.37 11.47
N PRO A 107 -0.92 13.59 11.16
CA PRO A 107 -2.17 14.13 11.69
C PRO A 107 -3.38 13.54 10.95
N ILE A 108 -3.59 12.24 11.10
CA ILE A 108 -4.69 11.48 10.48
C ILE A 108 -5.57 10.85 11.55
N PRO A 109 -6.83 10.51 11.23
CA PRO A 109 -7.68 9.73 12.11
C PRO A 109 -7.04 8.41 12.53
N GLU A 110 -7.67 7.76 13.51
CA GLU A 110 -7.29 6.39 13.86
C GLU A 110 -7.30 5.49 12.64
N PHE A 111 -6.32 4.59 12.56
CA PHE A 111 -6.22 3.63 11.47
C PHE A 111 -6.05 2.22 12.00
N LYS A 112 -6.42 1.23 11.19
CA LYS A 112 -6.18 -0.19 11.44
C LYS A 112 -5.41 -0.78 10.26
N LEU A 113 -4.26 -1.39 10.56
CA LEU A 113 -3.53 -2.23 9.62
C LEU A 113 -4.13 -3.65 9.69
N ARG A 114 -4.85 -4.01 8.68
CA ARG A 114 -5.51 -5.31 8.50
C ARG A 114 -4.52 -6.26 7.82
N VAL A 115 -4.39 -7.48 8.32
CA VAL A 115 -3.43 -8.47 7.83
C VAL A 115 -4.13 -9.78 7.54
N ASN A 116 -3.79 -10.40 6.42
CA ASN A 116 -4.15 -11.78 6.08
C ASN A 116 -2.92 -12.51 5.55
N ASN A 117 -3.05 -13.80 5.30
CA ASN A 117 -2.02 -14.61 4.65
C ASN A 117 -2.61 -15.42 3.50
N ARG A 118 -2.01 -15.30 2.31
CA ARG A 118 -2.48 -16.01 1.12
C ARG A 118 -2.43 -17.50 1.24
N LYS A 119 -1.39 -18.04 1.88
CA LYS A 119 -1.27 -19.49 2.10
C LYS A 119 -2.41 -20.03 2.95
N LEU A 120 -2.81 -19.28 4.00
CA LEU A 120 -3.96 -19.62 4.83
C LEU A 120 -5.23 -19.72 3.99
N ALA A 121 -5.54 -18.65 3.24
CA ALA A 121 -6.75 -18.60 2.42
C ALA A 121 -6.75 -19.66 1.32
N GLU A 122 -5.65 -19.76 0.57
CA GLU A 122 -5.51 -20.76 -0.51
C GLU A 122 -5.56 -22.18 0.03
N GLY A 123 -4.87 -22.47 1.16
CA GLY A 123 -4.88 -23.77 1.79
C GLY A 123 -6.28 -24.18 2.25
N PHE A 124 -7.03 -23.24 2.81
CA PHE A 124 -8.44 -23.49 3.19
C PHE A 124 -9.30 -23.80 1.97
N TYR A 125 -9.19 -23.04 0.90
CA TYR A 125 -9.97 -23.24 -0.32
C TYR A 125 -9.60 -24.56 -1.04
N LEU A 126 -8.30 -24.88 -1.11
CA LEU A 126 -7.84 -26.16 -1.66
C LEU A 126 -8.38 -27.35 -0.85
N GLY A 127 -8.37 -27.24 0.48
CA GLY A 127 -8.94 -28.26 1.37
C GLY A 127 -10.46 -28.44 1.20
N LEU A 128 -11.18 -27.39 0.75
CA LEU A 128 -12.59 -27.49 0.32
C LEU A 128 -12.77 -28.12 -1.08
N GLY A 129 -11.67 -28.44 -1.78
CA GLY A 129 -11.71 -28.94 -3.16
C GLY A 129 -11.81 -27.84 -4.23
N LEU A 130 -11.66 -26.57 -3.87
CA LEU A 130 -11.70 -25.43 -4.78
C LEU A 130 -10.31 -25.22 -5.42
N THR A 131 -10.12 -25.66 -6.65
CA THR A 131 -8.82 -25.63 -7.33
C THR A 131 -8.49 -24.28 -7.97
N ASP A 132 -9.49 -23.49 -8.42
CA ASP A 132 -9.28 -22.10 -8.87
C ASP A 132 -9.37 -21.14 -7.69
N THR A 133 -8.36 -21.19 -6.79
CA THR A 133 -8.28 -20.31 -5.62
C THR A 133 -8.23 -18.83 -6.01
N ALA A 134 -7.71 -18.51 -7.20
CA ALA A 134 -7.70 -17.14 -7.71
C ALA A 134 -9.12 -16.63 -8.04
N ALA A 135 -10.02 -17.50 -8.53
CA ALA A 135 -11.43 -17.15 -8.72
C ALA A 135 -12.11 -16.91 -7.37
N VAL A 136 -11.86 -17.80 -6.38
CA VAL A 136 -12.40 -17.65 -5.03
C VAL A 136 -11.96 -16.31 -4.42
N LEU A 137 -10.67 -16.00 -4.43
CA LEU A 137 -10.13 -14.75 -3.89
C LEU A 137 -10.74 -13.51 -4.56
N ARG A 138 -10.96 -13.55 -5.89
CA ARG A 138 -11.61 -12.44 -6.60
C ARG A 138 -13.06 -12.23 -6.19
N SER A 139 -13.79 -13.30 -5.89
CA SER A 139 -15.18 -13.21 -5.43
C SER A 139 -15.24 -12.70 -4.00
N ILE A 140 -14.39 -13.21 -3.10
CA ILE A 140 -14.28 -12.75 -1.71
C ILE A 140 -13.87 -11.26 -1.63
N ASP A 141 -12.99 -10.78 -2.51
CA ASP A 141 -12.61 -9.34 -2.55
C ASP A 141 -13.79 -8.39 -2.75
N LYS A 142 -14.90 -8.90 -3.28
CA LYS A 142 -16.10 -8.10 -3.50
C LYS A 142 -17.05 -8.11 -2.31
N LEU A 143 -16.75 -8.87 -1.25
CA LEU A 143 -17.68 -9.13 -0.12
C LEU A 143 -18.21 -7.84 0.50
N GLU A 144 -17.35 -6.87 0.79
CA GLU A 144 -17.74 -5.57 1.36
C GLU A 144 -18.60 -4.72 0.38
N LYS A 145 -18.54 -5.00 -0.93
CA LYS A 145 -19.22 -4.19 -1.95
C LYS A 145 -20.57 -4.74 -2.37
N ILE A 146 -20.68 -6.05 -2.53
CA ILE A 146 -21.86 -6.70 -3.11
C ILE A 146 -22.63 -7.58 -2.12
N GLY A 147 -22.05 -7.83 -0.93
CA GLY A 147 -22.67 -8.63 0.13
C GLY A 147 -22.50 -10.14 -0.05
N ALA A 148 -22.78 -10.87 1.03
CA ALA A 148 -22.49 -12.31 1.12
C ALA A 148 -23.32 -13.17 0.13
N GLU A 149 -24.59 -12.84 -0.09
CA GLU A 149 -25.46 -13.61 -1.00
C GLU A 149 -24.92 -13.61 -2.43
N ARG A 150 -24.57 -12.42 -2.96
CA ARG A 150 -24.02 -12.30 -4.31
C ARG A 150 -22.64 -12.92 -4.44
N VAL A 151 -21.82 -12.84 -3.38
CA VAL A 151 -20.50 -13.51 -3.38
C VAL A 151 -20.70 -15.03 -3.39
N ALA A 152 -21.68 -15.58 -2.67
CA ALA A 152 -22.00 -17.01 -2.72
C ALA A 152 -22.39 -17.47 -4.13
N GLU A 153 -23.22 -16.68 -4.82
CA GLU A 153 -23.59 -16.93 -6.22
C GLU A 153 -22.38 -16.90 -7.14
N GLU A 154 -21.50 -15.89 -7.01
CA GLU A 154 -20.26 -15.80 -7.79
C GLU A 154 -19.31 -16.97 -7.50
N LEU A 155 -19.14 -17.39 -6.24
CA LEU A 155 -18.31 -18.54 -5.89
C LEU A 155 -18.79 -19.83 -6.57
N GLN A 156 -20.10 -20.03 -6.64
CA GLN A 156 -20.67 -21.19 -7.33
C GLN A 156 -20.49 -21.10 -8.86
N ALA A 157 -20.75 -19.92 -9.43
CA ALA A 157 -20.68 -19.72 -10.88
C ALA A 157 -19.25 -19.67 -11.43
N GLU A 158 -18.33 -18.95 -10.75
CA GLU A 158 -17.00 -18.65 -11.26
C GLU A 158 -15.91 -19.61 -10.75
N ALA A 159 -16.07 -20.12 -9.51
CA ALA A 159 -15.10 -21.01 -8.87
C ALA A 159 -15.59 -22.48 -8.78
N GLY A 160 -16.83 -22.75 -9.21
CA GLY A 160 -17.41 -24.10 -9.15
C GLY A 160 -17.68 -24.61 -7.72
N ALA A 161 -17.85 -23.71 -6.75
CA ALA A 161 -18.06 -24.04 -5.36
C ALA A 161 -19.43 -24.73 -5.17
N SER A 162 -19.49 -25.76 -4.32
CA SER A 162 -20.76 -26.22 -3.78
C SER A 162 -21.35 -25.16 -2.82
N ALA A 163 -22.65 -25.29 -2.46
CA ALA A 163 -23.25 -24.38 -1.50
C ALA A 163 -22.52 -24.40 -0.14
N ASP A 164 -22.10 -25.59 0.32
CA ASP A 164 -21.34 -25.74 1.56
C ASP A 164 -19.94 -25.13 1.46
N ALA A 165 -19.24 -25.31 0.34
CA ALA A 165 -17.91 -24.71 0.14
C ALA A 165 -17.98 -23.18 0.05
N ALA A 166 -19.02 -22.64 -0.60
CA ALA A 166 -19.26 -21.20 -0.64
C ALA A 166 -19.57 -20.64 0.76
N ALA A 167 -20.39 -21.32 1.55
CA ALA A 167 -20.66 -20.97 2.93
C ALA A 167 -19.39 -20.99 3.79
N ALA A 168 -18.57 -22.04 3.68
CA ALA A 168 -17.30 -22.15 4.39
C ALA A 168 -16.33 -21.01 4.03
N ALA A 169 -16.20 -20.65 2.74
CA ALA A 169 -15.36 -19.56 2.29
C ALA A 169 -15.83 -18.20 2.85
N LEU A 170 -17.13 -17.97 2.92
CA LEU A 170 -17.73 -16.78 3.53
C LEU A 170 -17.56 -16.73 5.04
N GLU A 171 -17.70 -17.87 5.75
CA GLU A 171 -17.45 -17.96 7.18
C GLU A 171 -15.99 -17.64 7.50
N LEU A 172 -15.03 -18.15 6.71
CA LEU A 172 -13.62 -17.81 6.84
C LEU A 172 -13.40 -16.29 6.70
N ALA A 173 -14.00 -15.67 5.68
CA ALA A 173 -13.86 -14.24 5.42
C ALA A 173 -14.50 -13.34 6.49
N GLN A 174 -15.31 -13.88 7.40
CA GLN A 174 -15.88 -13.13 8.52
C GLN A 174 -14.99 -13.09 9.76
N ILE A 175 -13.94 -13.92 9.81
CA ILE A 175 -13.03 -13.97 10.95
C ILE A 175 -12.16 -12.70 10.96
N ARG A 176 -12.30 -11.96 12.07
CA ARG A 176 -11.55 -10.73 12.31
C ARG A 176 -11.22 -10.60 13.79
N THR A 177 -9.93 -10.51 14.15
CA THR A 177 -9.48 -10.44 15.56
C THR A 177 -8.28 -9.51 15.72
N GLU A 178 -8.15 -8.88 16.89
CA GLU A 178 -6.98 -8.05 17.25
C GLU A 178 -5.85 -8.87 17.92
N ASP A 179 -6.07 -10.15 18.12
CA ASP A 179 -5.13 -11.10 18.73
C ASP A 179 -5.09 -12.43 17.95
N ALA A 180 -4.36 -13.40 18.44
CA ALA A 180 -4.20 -14.71 17.81
C ALA A 180 -5.41 -15.64 17.97
N SER A 181 -6.54 -15.20 18.55
CA SER A 181 -7.74 -16.03 18.71
C SER A 181 -8.38 -16.49 17.39
N PHE A 182 -8.03 -15.83 16.27
CA PHE A 182 -8.41 -16.31 14.94
C PHE A 182 -7.89 -17.72 14.64
N VAL A 183 -6.76 -18.14 15.23
CA VAL A 183 -6.18 -19.47 15.01
C VAL A 183 -7.17 -20.56 15.44
N GLU A 184 -7.73 -20.43 16.65
CA GLU A 184 -8.74 -21.37 17.14
C GLU A 184 -10.03 -21.35 16.30
N GLN A 185 -10.46 -20.15 15.88
CA GLN A 185 -11.64 -19.98 15.04
C GLN A 185 -11.45 -20.66 13.67
N VAL A 186 -10.30 -20.47 13.02
CA VAL A 186 -9.98 -21.11 11.73
C VAL A 186 -9.87 -22.62 11.90
N ARG A 187 -9.23 -23.13 12.97
CA ARG A 187 -9.13 -24.55 13.23
C ARG A 187 -10.50 -25.19 13.49
N ALA A 188 -11.38 -24.52 14.24
CA ALA A 188 -12.75 -24.98 14.45
C ALA A 188 -13.54 -25.01 13.13
N LEU A 189 -13.36 -24.00 12.29
CA LEU A 189 -14.00 -23.93 10.98
C LEU A 189 -13.47 -25.03 10.04
N ALA A 190 -12.15 -25.26 10.02
CA ALA A 190 -11.51 -26.31 9.24
C ALA A 190 -12.04 -27.70 9.68
N ALA A 191 -12.17 -27.95 10.99
CA ALA A 191 -12.73 -29.19 11.50
C ALA A 191 -14.23 -29.36 11.10
N LYS A 192 -15.03 -28.29 11.15
CA LYS A 192 -16.44 -28.30 10.74
C LYS A 192 -16.64 -28.75 9.30
N TYR A 193 -15.75 -28.30 8.40
CA TYR A 193 -15.83 -28.60 6.96
C TYR A 193 -14.85 -29.68 6.50
N SER A 194 -14.15 -30.35 7.45
CA SER A 194 -13.15 -31.41 7.18
C SER A 194 -12.03 -30.91 6.23
N VAL A 195 -11.56 -29.68 6.45
CA VAL A 195 -10.50 -29.06 5.66
C VAL A 195 -9.16 -29.41 6.28
N GLU A 196 -8.29 -30.04 5.49
CA GLU A 196 -6.89 -30.33 5.83
C GLU A 196 -6.00 -29.94 4.64
N HIS A 197 -5.01 -29.08 4.88
CA HIS A 197 -4.04 -28.70 3.85
C HIS A 197 -2.79 -28.09 4.47
N GLU A 198 -1.61 -28.47 4.00
CA GLU A 198 -0.31 -27.99 4.53
C GLU A 198 -0.18 -26.45 4.45
N LEU A 199 -0.62 -25.83 3.36
CA LEU A 199 -0.60 -24.36 3.20
C LEU A 199 -1.46 -23.65 4.26
N LEU A 200 -2.55 -24.23 4.68
CA LEU A 200 -3.39 -23.68 5.75
C LEU A 200 -2.60 -23.57 7.05
N ASP A 201 -1.91 -24.63 7.43
CA ASP A 201 -1.12 -24.67 8.67
C ASP A 201 0.07 -23.70 8.62
N GLN A 202 0.75 -23.64 7.47
CA GLN A 202 1.84 -22.67 7.25
C GLN A 202 1.33 -21.23 7.35
N GLY A 203 0.24 -20.91 6.65
CA GLY A 203 -0.34 -19.56 6.65
C GLY A 203 -0.89 -19.14 8.01
N LEU A 204 -1.46 -20.09 8.79
CA LEU A 204 -1.88 -19.85 10.17
C LEU A 204 -0.71 -19.47 11.07
N ALA A 205 0.39 -20.23 11.00
CA ALA A 205 1.59 -19.98 11.80
C ALA A 205 2.21 -18.62 11.44
N GLU A 206 2.35 -18.32 10.16
CA GLU A 206 2.87 -17.03 9.67
C GLU A 206 2.01 -15.84 10.12
N LEU A 207 0.68 -15.93 9.97
CA LEU A 207 -0.22 -14.86 10.39
C LEU A 207 -0.21 -14.68 11.92
N ALA A 208 -0.16 -15.78 12.69
CA ALA A 208 -0.08 -15.73 14.15
C ALA A 208 1.17 -14.98 14.61
N GLU A 209 2.35 -15.26 14.03
CA GLU A 209 3.60 -14.56 14.35
C GLU A 209 3.47 -13.03 14.11
N VAL A 210 2.86 -12.62 12.99
CA VAL A 210 2.65 -11.18 12.70
C VAL A 210 1.73 -10.55 13.74
N ILE A 211 0.60 -11.19 14.03
CA ILE A 211 -0.41 -10.62 14.93
C ILE A 211 0.09 -10.58 16.38
N GLU A 212 0.72 -11.63 16.87
CA GLU A 212 1.27 -11.68 18.24
C GLU A 212 2.32 -10.60 18.48
N GLU A 213 3.31 -10.49 17.57
CA GLU A 213 4.34 -9.46 17.67
C GLU A 213 3.79 -8.04 17.50
N ALA A 214 2.85 -7.86 16.57
CA ALA A 214 2.24 -6.56 16.35
C ALA A 214 1.36 -6.13 17.53
N SER A 215 0.55 -7.03 18.09
CA SER A 215 -0.28 -6.75 19.27
C SER A 215 0.56 -6.37 20.49
N ARG A 216 1.74 -6.99 20.65
CA ARG A 216 2.67 -6.67 21.73
C ARG A 216 3.32 -5.28 21.56
N ARG A 217 3.68 -4.89 20.34
CA ARG A 217 4.49 -3.69 20.03
C ARG A 217 3.65 -2.48 19.61
N ALA A 218 2.48 -2.72 19.04
CA ALA A 218 1.56 -1.70 18.54
C ALA A 218 0.09 -2.10 18.85
N PRO A 219 -0.27 -2.18 20.16
CA PRO A 219 -1.57 -2.68 20.60
C PRO A 219 -2.71 -1.87 19.95
N GLY A 220 -3.73 -2.59 19.48
CA GLY A 220 -4.91 -2.01 18.86
C GLY A 220 -4.69 -1.40 17.47
N LYS A 221 -3.49 -1.48 16.87
CA LYS A 221 -3.21 -0.93 15.52
C LYS A 221 -3.26 -1.97 14.41
N VAL A 222 -2.98 -3.23 14.72
CA VAL A 222 -2.92 -4.32 13.75
C VAL A 222 -3.96 -5.38 14.11
N LEU A 223 -4.63 -5.93 13.11
CA LEU A 223 -5.60 -7.00 13.30
C LEU A 223 -5.54 -8.03 12.17
N ALA A 224 -5.83 -9.29 12.50
CA ALA A 224 -6.10 -10.31 11.51
C ALA A 224 -7.48 -10.04 10.89
N ASP A 225 -7.55 -10.05 9.56
CA ASP A 225 -8.79 -9.87 8.81
C ASP A 225 -8.80 -10.80 7.60
N LEU A 226 -9.48 -11.92 7.73
CA LEU A 226 -9.47 -12.96 6.69
C LEU A 226 -10.35 -12.63 5.48
N SER A 227 -11.02 -11.47 5.48
CA SER A 227 -11.72 -10.94 4.30
C SER A 227 -10.79 -10.32 3.27
N ILE A 228 -9.53 -9.99 3.64
CA ILE A 228 -8.58 -9.40 2.70
C ILE A 228 -8.15 -10.47 1.71
N ALA A 229 -8.73 -10.42 0.55
CA ALA A 229 -8.44 -11.31 -0.57
C ALA A 229 -7.68 -10.60 -1.70
N ARG A 230 -7.65 -9.24 -1.64
CA ARG A 230 -7.01 -8.45 -2.69
C ARG A 230 -5.51 -8.34 -2.48
N GLY A 231 -4.86 -7.94 -3.52
CA GLY A 231 -3.46 -7.70 -3.64
C GLY A 231 -3.08 -7.91 -5.10
N LEU A 232 -1.90 -7.44 -5.46
CA LEU A 232 -1.37 -7.70 -6.80
C LEU A 232 -1.16 -9.22 -6.96
N ASP A 233 -1.36 -9.74 -8.15
CA ASP A 233 -1.31 -11.19 -8.46
C ASP A 233 0.02 -11.87 -8.07
N TYR A 234 1.04 -11.07 -7.73
CA TYR A 234 2.35 -11.57 -7.35
C TYR A 234 2.54 -11.82 -5.84
N TYR A 235 1.58 -11.48 -4.97
CA TYR A 235 1.70 -11.78 -3.54
C TYR A 235 1.46 -13.26 -3.27
N THR A 236 2.32 -13.86 -2.43
CA THR A 236 2.35 -15.30 -2.16
C THR A 236 2.27 -15.67 -0.68
N GLY A 237 2.30 -14.70 0.20
CA GLY A 237 2.27 -14.88 1.65
C GLY A 237 1.43 -13.84 2.34
N THR A 238 1.99 -13.15 3.34
CA THR A 238 1.32 -12.08 4.08
C THR A 238 0.85 -10.96 3.15
N VAL A 239 -0.37 -10.47 3.36
CA VAL A 239 -0.96 -9.33 2.68
C VAL A 239 -1.49 -8.33 3.69
N TYR A 240 -1.37 -7.04 3.35
CA TYR A 240 -1.66 -5.92 4.24
C TYR A 240 -2.59 -4.93 3.57
N GLU A 241 -3.51 -4.40 4.34
CA GLU A 241 -4.38 -3.30 3.95
C GLU A 241 -4.63 -2.37 5.15
N THR A 242 -4.45 -1.08 4.97
CA THR A 242 -4.69 -0.10 6.05
C THR A 242 -5.87 0.79 5.72
N VAL A 243 -6.79 0.91 6.65
CA VAL A 243 -7.97 1.76 6.52
C VAL A 243 -8.02 2.79 7.64
N LEU A 244 -8.60 3.96 7.37
CA LEU A 244 -8.90 4.97 8.38
C LEU A 244 -10.24 4.64 9.03
N VAL A 245 -10.26 4.57 10.36
CA VAL A 245 -11.48 4.29 11.13
C VAL A 245 -12.47 5.45 10.99
N GLY A 246 -13.70 5.12 10.61
CA GLY A 246 -14.75 6.10 10.33
C GLY A 246 -14.64 6.80 8.97
N HIS A 247 -13.66 6.42 8.16
CA HIS A 247 -13.43 6.94 6.80
C HIS A 247 -13.13 5.82 5.79
N GLU A 248 -13.74 4.66 5.98
CA GLU A 248 -13.52 3.44 5.18
C GLU A 248 -13.86 3.65 3.70
N SER A 249 -14.74 4.61 3.40
CA SER A 249 -15.08 4.99 2.02
C SER A 249 -13.90 5.49 1.19
N LEU A 250 -12.85 6.01 1.83
CA LEU A 250 -11.59 6.39 1.16
C LEU A 250 -10.82 5.18 0.64
N GLY A 251 -11.17 3.98 1.13
CA GLY A 251 -10.48 2.74 0.84
C GLY A 251 -9.11 2.64 1.52
N SER A 252 -8.30 1.70 1.07
CA SER A 252 -6.98 1.46 1.63
C SER A 252 -6.03 2.62 1.41
N ILE A 253 -5.42 3.14 2.48
CA ILE A 253 -4.40 4.20 2.45
C ILE A 253 -2.98 3.64 2.37
N CYS A 254 -2.79 2.37 2.73
CA CYS A 254 -1.53 1.65 2.60
C CYS A 254 -1.84 0.18 2.33
N SER A 255 -1.12 -0.43 1.42
CA SER A 255 -1.24 -1.85 1.11
C SER A 255 0.11 -2.44 0.72
N GLY A 256 0.20 -3.77 0.80
CA GLY A 256 1.42 -4.48 0.44
C GLY A 256 1.32 -5.97 0.68
N GLY A 257 2.47 -6.66 0.58
CA GLY A 257 2.54 -8.08 0.85
C GLY A 257 3.90 -8.69 0.53
N ARG A 258 4.00 -9.97 0.83
CA ARG A 258 5.16 -10.81 0.49
C ARG A 258 5.03 -11.34 -0.94
N TYR A 259 6.13 -11.33 -1.66
CA TYR A 259 6.26 -11.88 -3.01
C TYR A 259 7.52 -12.73 -3.12
N GLU A 260 7.41 -13.92 -3.74
CA GLU A 260 8.51 -14.88 -3.84
C GLU A 260 9.23 -14.81 -5.19
N SER A 261 8.51 -14.56 -6.28
CA SER A 261 9.03 -14.74 -7.64
C SER A 261 8.99 -13.47 -8.51
N LEU A 262 8.57 -12.33 -7.97
CA LEU A 262 8.48 -11.08 -8.74
C LEU A 262 9.87 -10.62 -9.23
N ALA A 263 10.86 -10.67 -8.35
CA ALA A 263 12.25 -10.42 -8.70
C ALA A 263 12.95 -11.75 -8.98
N SER A 264 12.99 -12.15 -10.26
CA SER A 264 13.63 -13.39 -10.71
C SER A 264 14.26 -13.21 -12.08
N ASN A 265 15.41 -13.82 -12.28
CA ASN A 265 16.06 -13.92 -13.59
C ASN A 265 15.94 -15.32 -14.22
N GLY A 266 15.04 -16.16 -13.69
CA GLY A 266 14.85 -17.55 -14.12
C GLY A 266 15.87 -18.55 -13.56
N LYS A 267 16.98 -18.08 -12.96
CA LYS A 267 18.00 -18.90 -12.28
C LYS A 267 18.02 -18.65 -10.78
N LYS A 268 17.84 -17.40 -10.37
CA LYS A 268 17.75 -16.97 -8.99
C LYS A 268 16.46 -16.20 -8.76
N THR A 269 15.90 -16.33 -7.57
CA THR A 269 14.79 -15.54 -7.08
C THR A 269 15.25 -14.67 -5.92
N TYR A 270 14.65 -13.51 -5.80
CA TYR A 270 14.89 -12.55 -4.73
C TYR A 270 13.55 -12.30 -4.04
N PRO A 271 13.16 -13.18 -3.09
CA PRO A 271 11.91 -13.01 -2.37
C PRO A 271 11.92 -11.71 -1.59
N GLY A 272 10.77 -11.05 -1.54
CA GLY A 272 10.63 -9.77 -0.88
C GLY A 272 9.32 -9.61 -0.16
N VAL A 273 9.27 -8.60 0.69
CA VAL A 273 8.06 -8.06 1.30
C VAL A 273 8.11 -6.55 1.20
N GLY A 274 7.00 -5.93 0.87
CA GLY A 274 6.92 -4.48 0.71
C GLY A 274 5.53 -3.93 0.98
N LEU A 275 5.50 -2.70 1.50
CA LEU A 275 4.27 -1.94 1.71
C LEU A 275 4.37 -0.56 1.07
N SER A 276 3.25 -0.08 0.57
CA SER A 276 3.14 1.20 -0.13
C SER A 276 2.08 2.08 0.54
N ILE A 277 2.48 3.25 1.02
CA ILE A 277 1.57 4.29 1.53
C ILE A 277 1.17 5.18 0.35
N GLY A 278 -0.12 5.31 0.12
CA GLY A 278 -0.69 6.25 -0.86
C GLY A 278 -0.64 7.68 -0.32
N VAL A 279 0.49 8.38 -0.45
CA VAL A 279 0.70 9.72 0.15
C VAL A 279 -0.40 10.69 -0.27
N THR A 280 -0.72 10.75 -1.54
CA THR A 280 -1.81 11.62 -2.04
C THR A 280 -3.15 11.29 -1.39
N ARG A 281 -3.44 10.00 -1.17
CA ARG A 281 -4.68 9.54 -0.53
C ARG A 281 -4.74 9.87 0.96
N VAL A 282 -3.59 9.92 1.63
CA VAL A 282 -3.48 10.34 3.03
C VAL A 282 -3.58 11.85 3.16
N VAL A 283 -2.88 12.61 2.29
CA VAL A 283 -2.81 14.07 2.37
C VAL A 283 -4.14 14.75 1.96
N ALA A 284 -4.84 14.22 0.97
CA ALA A 284 -6.08 14.81 0.50
C ALA A 284 -7.14 14.98 1.59
N PRO A 285 -7.48 13.96 2.41
CA PRO A 285 -8.41 14.12 3.54
C PRO A 285 -7.87 15.05 4.64
N ILE A 286 -6.56 15.06 4.90
CA ILE A 286 -5.96 15.98 5.87
C ILE A 286 -6.34 17.42 5.53
N LEU A 287 -6.27 17.78 4.26
CA LEU A 287 -6.57 19.12 3.78
C LEU A 287 -8.08 19.36 3.64
N SER A 288 -8.82 18.43 3.00
CA SER A 288 -10.24 18.63 2.67
C SER A 288 -11.17 18.50 3.87
N GLN A 289 -10.84 17.65 4.84
CA GLN A 289 -11.64 17.41 6.03
C GLN A 289 -11.10 18.13 7.27
N GLY A 290 -9.99 18.87 7.12
CA GLY A 290 -9.45 19.72 8.17
C GLY A 290 -8.81 18.96 9.34
N PHE A 291 -8.28 17.75 9.12
CA PHE A 291 -7.56 16.99 10.16
C PHE A 291 -6.30 17.71 10.64
N ALA A 292 -5.72 18.56 9.78
CA ALA A 292 -4.69 19.49 10.17
C ALA A 292 -4.97 20.89 9.62
N GLN A 293 -4.55 21.89 10.36
CA GLN A 293 -4.64 23.29 9.96
C GLN A 293 -3.24 23.90 9.91
N ALA A 294 -3.01 24.71 8.88
CA ALA A 294 -1.77 25.49 8.82
C ALA A 294 -1.74 26.52 9.97
N ILE A 295 -0.64 26.57 10.68
CA ILE A 295 -0.41 27.55 11.76
C ILE A 295 -0.42 28.98 11.19
N ARG A 296 -0.08 29.12 9.90
CA ARG A 296 0.00 30.40 9.19
C ARG A 296 -0.37 30.21 7.73
N LYS A 297 -0.84 31.29 7.09
CA LYS A 297 -1.28 31.28 5.69
C LYS A 297 -0.11 31.24 4.69
N ALA A 298 1.10 31.66 5.11
CA ALA A 298 2.28 31.70 4.27
C ALA A 298 3.41 30.89 4.88
N PRO A 299 4.32 30.31 4.09
CA PRO A 299 5.50 29.62 4.60
C PRO A 299 6.44 30.52 5.39
N SER A 300 6.49 31.83 5.05
CA SER A 300 7.31 32.81 5.72
C SER A 300 6.80 33.15 7.13
N ALA A 301 7.67 33.08 8.11
CA ALA A 301 7.36 33.46 9.51
C ALA A 301 7.44 34.98 9.69
N VAL A 302 8.31 35.64 8.92
CA VAL A 302 8.54 37.07 8.95
C VAL A 302 8.41 37.65 7.56
N PHE A 303 7.70 38.77 7.44
CA PHE A 303 7.63 39.58 6.24
C PHE A 303 8.41 40.87 6.49
N VAL A 304 9.46 41.11 5.70
CA VAL A 304 10.27 42.34 5.78
C VAL A 304 9.67 43.35 4.81
N ALA A 305 9.02 44.35 5.37
CA ALA A 305 8.35 45.39 4.59
C ALA A 305 9.34 46.34 3.96
N LEU A 306 9.04 46.81 2.74
CA LEU A 306 9.86 47.78 2.00
C LEU A 306 9.07 49.09 1.80
N THR A 307 9.47 50.15 2.45
CA THR A 307 8.75 51.44 2.42
C THR A 307 9.20 52.36 1.28
N ASN A 308 10.43 52.18 0.76
CA ASN A 308 10.99 52.85 -0.41
C ASN A 308 12.03 51.93 -1.09
N ASP A 309 12.33 52.17 -2.35
CA ASP A 309 13.25 51.34 -3.12
C ASP A 309 14.71 51.43 -2.65
N GLU A 310 15.10 52.55 -2.03
CA GLU A 310 16.42 52.75 -1.48
C GLU A 310 16.72 51.80 -0.31
N GLY A 311 15.68 51.37 0.41
CA GLY A 311 15.76 50.42 1.53
C GLY A 311 15.96 48.96 1.10
N TRP A 312 15.96 48.62 -0.18
CA TRP A 312 16.03 47.26 -0.68
C TRP A 312 17.23 46.45 -0.13
N SER A 313 18.42 47.03 -0.18
CA SER A 313 19.62 46.36 0.31
C SER A 313 19.53 46.05 1.81
N ALA A 314 19.16 47.03 2.62
CA ALA A 314 19.02 46.87 4.06
C ALA A 314 17.93 45.85 4.43
N ALA A 315 16.82 45.81 3.69
CA ALA A 315 15.77 44.82 3.88
C ALA A 315 16.23 43.39 3.62
N ASN A 316 17.07 43.20 2.59
CA ASN A 316 17.70 41.92 2.31
C ASN A 316 18.75 41.52 3.36
N ASP A 317 19.55 42.46 3.86
CA ASP A 317 20.50 42.21 4.95
C ASP A 317 19.78 41.68 6.20
N VAL A 318 18.64 42.28 6.53
CA VAL A 318 17.76 41.79 7.63
C VAL A 318 17.22 40.39 7.32
N ALA A 319 16.74 40.18 6.10
CA ALA A 319 16.25 38.86 5.69
C ALA A 319 17.32 37.77 5.75
N ASP A 320 18.53 38.08 5.33
CA ASP A 320 19.66 37.15 5.36
C ASP A 320 20.11 36.83 6.79
N ALA A 321 20.08 37.82 7.68
CA ALA A 321 20.33 37.61 9.10
C ALA A 321 19.28 36.70 9.75
N LEU A 322 18.00 36.80 9.35
CA LEU A 322 16.92 35.93 9.79
C LEU A 322 17.08 34.50 9.23
N ARG A 323 17.37 34.38 7.93
CA ARG A 323 17.59 33.09 7.26
C ARG A 323 18.78 32.34 7.85
N ALA A 324 19.85 33.03 8.18
CA ALA A 324 21.01 32.45 8.85
C ALA A 324 20.69 31.85 10.22
N ARG A 325 19.60 32.31 10.86
CA ARG A 325 19.07 31.75 12.11
C ARG A 325 17.98 30.67 11.88
N GLY A 326 17.77 30.24 10.64
CA GLY A 326 16.74 29.26 10.28
C GLY A 326 15.30 29.81 10.31
N ILE A 327 15.12 31.15 10.31
CA ILE A 327 13.82 31.79 10.31
C ILE A 327 13.38 32.07 8.87
N PRO A 328 12.34 31.39 8.37
CA PRO A 328 11.83 31.64 7.02
C PRO A 328 11.28 33.07 6.93
N CYS A 329 11.76 33.84 5.96
CA CYS A 329 11.28 35.19 5.75
C CYS A 329 11.18 35.55 4.27
N GLU A 330 10.34 36.52 4.00
CA GLU A 330 10.08 37.09 2.68
C GLU A 330 10.30 38.60 2.75
N VAL A 331 10.90 39.17 1.71
CA VAL A 331 11.06 40.62 1.57
C VAL A 331 9.99 41.11 0.59
N SER A 332 9.37 42.26 0.88
CA SER A 332 8.40 42.86 -0.04
C SER A 332 9.01 43.07 -1.41
N ALA A 333 8.31 42.66 -2.47
CA ALA A 333 8.76 42.82 -3.86
C ALA A 333 8.71 44.27 -4.31
N ASN A 334 7.83 45.10 -3.72
CA ASN A 334 7.61 46.48 -4.12
C ASN A 334 7.57 47.40 -2.89
N ALA A 335 8.07 48.59 -3.04
CA ALA A 335 7.93 49.61 -2.03
C ALA A 335 6.46 50.06 -1.91
N ALA A 336 5.90 50.05 -0.71
CA ALA A 336 4.56 50.47 -0.42
C ALA A 336 4.42 51.00 1.02
N LYS A 337 3.31 51.70 1.30
CA LYS A 337 2.98 52.10 2.68
C LYS A 337 2.80 50.87 3.56
N PHE A 338 3.30 50.92 4.79
CA PHE A 338 3.30 49.80 5.74
C PHE A 338 1.93 49.11 5.88
N GLY A 339 0.85 49.88 5.91
CA GLY A 339 -0.50 49.34 6.04
C GLY A 339 -1.08 48.67 4.77
N LYS A 340 -0.32 48.65 3.66
CA LYS A 340 -0.70 47.98 2.41
C LYS A 340 0.06 46.68 2.18
N GLN A 341 1.12 46.42 2.91
CA GLN A 341 1.94 45.24 2.90
C GLN A 341 1.53 44.28 4.01
#